data_ad3da860d48ca3f0b97ddaa731c9cf9c
#
_entry.id   ad3da860d48ca3f0b97ddaa731c9cf9c
#
_cell.length_a   1.000
_cell.length_b   1.000
_cell.length_c   1.000
_cell.angle_alpha   90.00
_cell.angle_beta   90.00
_cell.angle_gamma   90.00
#
_symmetry.space_group_name_H-M   'P 1'
#
loop_
_entity.id
_entity.type
_entity.pdbx_description
1 polymer ?
#
loop_
_entity_poly.entity_id
_entity_poly.type
_entity_poly.pdbx_seq_one_letter_code
_entity_poly.pdbx_strand_id
1 'polypeptide(L)'
;LVLSEISYMLKHIRRFTREKRVHTPLSQFHSRSFTKPGPYGVVLIMSPWNYPFLLSLDPLIDAIAAGNTVILKPSAYSPNTSKLIEKMIRECFSPEMVAVVTGGRAENTSLLEEYFDYIFFTGSQNVGREVMKKSSAHLTPVTLELGGKSPCIVDESADLKLAARRIVFGKYLNCGQTCVAPDYICCHSSVKDAFLAEVKKQISLQFGEQPLSSSNYGKIINE
;
A
#
# COMPACT_ATOMS: atom_id res chain seq x y z
N LEU A 1 10.21 -2.30 7.65
CA LEU A 1 9.70 -1.53 6.51
C LEU A 1 9.40 -0.09 6.94
N VAL A 2 8.43 0.20 7.85
CA VAL A 2 8.09 1.58 8.29
C VAL A 2 9.32 2.40 8.74
N LEU A 3 10.19 1.83 9.60
CA LEU A 3 11.42 2.52 10.01
C LEU A 3 12.40 2.74 8.85
N SER A 4 12.39 1.85 7.86
CA SER A 4 13.22 2.02 6.65
C SER A 4 12.70 3.19 5.81
N GLU A 5 11.37 3.34 5.70
CA GLU A 5 10.73 4.45 4.99
C GLU A 5 11.03 5.80 5.67
N ILE A 6 10.85 5.87 7.00
CA ILE A 6 11.24 7.07 7.77
C ILE A 6 12.71 7.43 7.51
N SER A 7 13.61 6.44 7.58
CA SER A 7 15.04 6.67 7.35
C SER A 7 15.34 7.12 5.93
N TYR A 8 14.62 6.59 4.94
CA TYR A 8 14.73 6.99 3.54
C TYR A 8 14.26 8.44 3.34
N MET A 9 13.10 8.79 3.86
CA MET A 9 12.57 10.15 3.75
C MET A 9 13.45 11.17 4.44
N LEU A 10 13.94 10.90 5.65
CA LEU A 10 14.89 11.79 6.37
C LEU A 10 16.17 12.05 5.58
N LYS A 11 16.70 11.05 4.87
CA LYS A 11 17.89 11.19 4.03
C LYS A 11 17.64 11.99 2.73
N HIS A 12 16.42 11.92 2.18
CA HIS A 12 16.14 12.41 0.84
C HIS A 12 15.21 13.64 0.78
N ILE A 13 14.58 14.04 1.88
CA ILE A 13 13.61 15.13 1.91
C ILE A 13 14.12 16.43 1.30
N ARG A 14 15.38 16.81 1.59
CA ARG A 14 16.02 18.00 1.00
C ARG A 14 16.14 17.90 -0.54
N ARG A 15 16.30 16.69 -1.09
CA ARG A 15 16.32 16.45 -2.53
C ARG A 15 14.92 16.55 -3.13
N PHE A 16 13.92 16.01 -2.44
CA PHE A 16 12.54 16.00 -2.92
C PHE A 16 11.90 17.38 -2.92
N THR A 17 12.25 18.24 -1.96
CA THR A 17 11.74 19.62 -1.86
C THR A 17 12.47 20.64 -2.72
N ARG A 18 13.53 20.21 -3.44
CA ARG A 18 14.37 21.12 -4.22
C ARG A 18 13.66 21.60 -5.49
N GLU A 19 13.79 22.90 -5.77
CA GLU A 19 13.42 23.47 -7.06
C GLU A 19 14.23 22.84 -8.19
N LYS A 20 13.58 22.54 -9.30
CA LYS A 20 14.20 22.03 -10.52
C LYS A 20 14.05 23.07 -11.63
N ARG A 21 15.18 23.58 -12.14
CA ARG A 21 15.17 24.46 -13.30
C ARG A 21 14.68 23.71 -14.53
N VAL A 22 13.86 24.38 -15.33
CA VAL A 22 13.37 23.90 -16.63
C VAL A 22 13.73 24.92 -17.70
N HIS A 23 13.67 24.49 -18.95
CA HIS A 23 13.94 25.36 -20.09
C HIS A 23 12.97 26.55 -20.11
N THR A 24 13.52 27.76 -20.26
CA THR A 24 12.75 29.00 -20.44
C THR A 24 12.78 29.38 -21.92
N PRO A 25 11.66 29.53 -22.61
CA PRO A 25 11.64 29.95 -24.01
C PRO A 25 12.27 31.34 -24.21
N LEU A 26 12.91 31.57 -25.34
CA LEU A 26 13.54 32.86 -25.67
C LEU A 26 12.54 34.04 -25.64
N SER A 27 11.28 33.80 -25.95
CA SER A 27 10.21 34.79 -25.83
C SER A 27 9.99 35.32 -24.41
N GLN A 28 10.53 34.62 -23.43
CA GLN A 28 10.51 34.97 -22.01
C GLN A 28 11.89 35.40 -21.51
N PHE A 29 12.74 35.96 -22.39
CA PHE A 29 14.11 36.38 -22.06
C PHE A 29 14.13 37.28 -20.83
N HIS A 30 15.13 37.07 -19.97
CA HIS A 30 15.34 37.52 -18.59
C HIS A 30 14.52 36.78 -17.52
N SER A 31 13.57 35.91 -17.87
CA SER A 31 12.86 35.07 -16.90
C SER A 31 13.62 33.77 -16.60
N ARG A 32 13.26 33.16 -15.47
CA ARG A 32 13.74 31.83 -15.06
C ARG A 32 12.55 30.94 -14.79
N SER A 33 12.49 29.79 -15.43
CA SER A 33 11.43 28.80 -15.23
C SER A 33 11.95 27.69 -14.33
N PHE A 34 11.11 27.25 -13.40
CA PHE A 34 11.39 26.12 -12.51
C PHE A 34 10.11 25.43 -12.09
N THR A 35 10.23 24.18 -11.65
CA THR A 35 9.20 23.46 -10.93
C THR A 35 9.58 23.39 -9.46
N LYS A 36 8.62 23.57 -8.57
CA LYS A 36 8.77 23.47 -7.13
C LYS A 36 7.72 22.53 -6.56
N PRO A 37 8.09 21.47 -5.81
CA PRO A 37 7.13 20.66 -5.08
C PRO A 37 6.41 21.50 -4.02
N GLY A 38 5.13 21.23 -3.81
CA GLY A 38 4.31 21.82 -2.75
C GLY A 38 3.33 20.80 -2.20
N PRO A 39 2.88 20.93 -0.96
CA PRO A 39 1.86 20.06 -0.39
C PRO A 39 0.52 20.25 -1.11
N TYR A 40 -0.32 19.24 -1.08
CA TYR A 40 -1.72 19.35 -1.52
C TYR A 40 -2.55 20.16 -0.51
N GLY A 41 -2.38 19.90 0.78
CA GLY A 41 -3.14 20.46 1.87
C GLY A 41 -3.62 19.41 2.85
N VAL A 42 -4.93 19.19 2.98
CA VAL A 42 -5.53 18.18 3.83
C VAL A 42 -5.71 16.89 3.03
N VAL A 43 -5.03 15.83 3.46
CA VAL A 43 -5.04 14.51 2.78
C VAL A 43 -5.82 13.50 3.59
N LEU A 44 -6.75 12.79 2.95
CA LEU A 44 -7.38 11.59 3.52
C LEU A 44 -6.61 10.36 3.11
N ILE A 45 -6.17 9.55 4.09
CA ILE A 45 -5.56 8.23 3.87
C ILE A 45 -6.51 7.16 4.40
N MET A 46 -7.02 6.29 3.51
CA MET A 46 -7.88 5.16 3.86
C MET A 46 -7.12 3.86 3.66
N SER A 47 -6.84 3.16 4.76
CA SER A 47 -5.94 1.99 4.77
C SER A 47 -6.69 0.66 4.86
N PRO A 48 -6.14 -0.43 4.28
CA PRO A 48 -6.73 -1.75 4.29
C PRO A 48 -6.40 -2.54 5.58
N TRP A 49 -6.93 -3.75 5.65
CA TRP A 49 -6.79 -4.67 6.78
C TRP A 49 -5.67 -5.70 6.63
N ASN A 50 -5.17 -5.93 5.42
CA ASN A 50 -4.25 -7.03 5.15
C ASN A 50 -2.81 -6.78 5.65
N TYR A 51 -2.35 -5.53 5.59
CA TYR A 51 -1.11 -5.05 6.21
C TYR A 51 -1.40 -3.72 6.92
N PRO A 52 -2.23 -3.75 7.98
CA PRO A 52 -2.86 -2.55 8.52
C PRO A 52 -1.87 -1.54 9.08
N PHE A 53 -0.76 -2.00 9.69
CA PHE A 53 0.26 -1.10 10.21
C PHE A 53 1.08 -0.46 9.10
N LEU A 54 1.61 -1.27 8.18
CA LEU A 54 2.45 -0.80 7.08
C LEU A 54 1.68 0.16 6.16
N LEU A 55 0.53 -0.29 5.64
CA LEU A 55 -0.25 0.48 4.65
C LEU A 55 -1.03 1.67 5.25
N SER A 56 -0.98 1.86 6.57
CA SER A 56 -1.40 3.10 7.21
C SER A 56 -0.24 4.07 7.37
N LEU A 57 0.93 3.59 7.78
CA LEU A 57 2.03 4.45 8.17
C LEU A 57 2.94 4.86 7.00
N ASP A 58 3.15 4.01 6.01
CA ASP A 58 3.99 4.39 4.85
C ASP A 58 3.40 5.60 4.10
N PRO A 59 2.13 5.61 3.66
CA PRO A 59 1.57 6.80 3.01
C PRO A 59 1.44 8.00 3.95
N LEU A 60 1.30 7.78 5.27
CA LEU A 60 1.30 8.85 6.25
C LEU A 60 2.67 9.54 6.33
N ILE A 61 3.76 8.76 6.35
CA ILE A 61 5.13 9.29 6.35
C ILE A 61 5.36 10.17 5.14
N ASP A 62 4.97 9.71 3.96
CA ASP A 62 5.14 10.42 2.70
C ASP A 62 4.30 11.71 2.65
N ALA A 63 3.05 11.63 3.11
CA ALA A 63 2.17 12.79 3.17
C ALA A 63 2.71 13.89 4.11
N ILE A 64 3.19 13.51 5.30
CA ILE A 64 3.80 14.46 6.25
C ILE A 64 5.11 15.02 5.68
N ALA A 65 5.96 14.18 5.10
CA ALA A 65 7.21 14.62 4.49
C ALA A 65 7.00 15.59 3.33
N ALA A 66 5.88 15.47 2.61
CA ALA A 66 5.48 16.42 1.57
C ALA A 66 4.88 17.72 2.13
N GLY A 67 4.64 17.81 3.46
CA GLY A 67 4.12 19.01 4.13
C GLY A 67 2.60 19.06 4.24
N ASN A 68 1.90 17.94 4.07
CA ASN A 68 0.45 17.86 4.21
C ASN A 68 0.02 17.66 5.67
N THR A 69 -1.22 18.03 5.98
CA THR A 69 -1.94 17.54 7.14
C THR A 69 -2.78 16.32 6.75
N VAL A 70 -3.02 15.40 7.69
CA VAL A 70 -3.57 14.09 7.34
C VAL A 70 -4.73 13.71 8.24
N ILE A 71 -5.80 13.23 7.62
CA ILE A 71 -6.81 12.40 8.29
C ILE A 71 -6.55 10.95 7.90
N LEU A 72 -6.20 10.13 8.89
CA LEU A 72 -5.92 8.71 8.71
C LEU A 72 -7.13 7.88 9.13
N LYS A 73 -7.63 7.05 8.22
CA LYS A 73 -8.75 6.13 8.45
C LYS A 73 -8.28 4.68 8.33
N PRO A 74 -7.77 4.05 9.41
CA PRO A 74 -7.39 2.65 9.40
C PRO A 74 -8.61 1.72 9.32
N SER A 75 -8.40 0.49 8.91
CA SER A 75 -9.47 -0.49 8.67
C SER A 75 -10.18 -0.95 9.94
N ALA A 76 -11.50 -1.02 9.90
CA ALA A 76 -12.30 -1.62 10.97
C ALA A 76 -12.11 -3.14 11.11
N TYR A 77 -11.65 -3.83 10.05
CA TYR A 77 -11.39 -5.27 10.08
C TYR A 77 -10.10 -5.64 10.85
N SER A 78 -9.28 -4.67 11.23
CA SER A 78 -8.09 -4.84 12.08
C SER A 78 -8.16 -3.96 13.33
N PRO A 79 -9.17 -4.15 14.21
CA PRO A 79 -9.51 -3.19 15.26
C PRO A 79 -8.39 -2.96 16.28
N ASN A 80 -7.64 -3.98 16.64
CA ASN A 80 -6.54 -3.86 17.60
C ASN A 80 -5.39 -3.04 17.04
N THR A 81 -5.02 -3.28 15.78
CA THR A 81 -3.98 -2.48 15.09
C THR A 81 -4.44 -1.04 14.91
N SER A 82 -5.70 -0.82 14.55
CA SER A 82 -6.27 0.52 14.37
C SER A 82 -6.27 1.33 15.66
N LYS A 83 -6.61 0.72 16.81
CA LYS A 83 -6.51 1.35 18.13
C LYS A 83 -5.07 1.67 18.52
N LEU A 84 -4.12 0.77 18.20
CA LEU A 84 -2.70 1.03 18.44
C LEU A 84 -2.20 2.21 17.61
N ILE A 85 -2.53 2.25 16.32
CA ILE A 85 -2.18 3.37 15.43
C ILE A 85 -2.76 4.67 15.97
N GLU A 86 -4.04 4.69 16.35
CA GLU A 86 -4.69 5.87 16.93
C GLU A 86 -3.92 6.36 18.17
N LYS A 87 -3.59 5.47 19.11
CA LYS A 87 -2.83 5.80 20.30
C LYS A 87 -1.46 6.39 19.94
N MET A 88 -0.70 5.72 19.07
CA MET A 88 0.63 6.18 18.65
C MET A 88 0.58 7.56 18.00
N ILE A 89 -0.39 7.80 17.12
CA ILE A 89 -0.52 9.08 16.42
C ILE A 89 -0.84 10.19 17.41
N ARG A 90 -1.75 9.98 18.33
CA ARG A 90 -2.09 10.97 19.40
C ARG A 90 -0.92 11.30 20.32
N GLU A 91 0.01 10.35 20.53
CA GLU A 91 1.23 10.59 21.32
C GLU A 91 2.29 11.37 20.53
N CYS A 92 2.30 11.25 19.20
CA CYS A 92 3.36 11.83 18.33
C CYS A 92 2.97 13.17 17.68
N PHE A 93 1.69 13.41 17.43
CA PHE A 93 1.21 14.55 16.64
C PHE A 93 0.03 15.24 17.29
N SER A 94 -0.07 16.55 17.08
CA SER A 94 -1.31 17.27 17.40
C SER A 94 -2.42 16.89 16.41
N PRO A 95 -3.70 16.92 16.82
CA PRO A 95 -4.82 16.54 15.95
C PRO A 95 -4.98 17.46 14.73
N GLU A 96 -4.46 18.70 14.79
CA GLU A 96 -4.43 19.62 13.65
C GLU A 96 -3.45 19.18 12.56
N MET A 97 -2.43 18.40 12.93
CA MET A 97 -1.44 17.88 12.00
C MET A 97 -1.83 16.50 11.48
N VAL A 98 -2.17 15.57 12.38
CA VAL A 98 -2.61 14.23 12.03
C VAL A 98 -3.75 13.80 12.95
N ALA A 99 -4.93 13.61 12.39
CA ALA A 99 -6.08 13.05 13.09
C ALA A 99 -6.35 11.61 12.63
N VAL A 100 -6.79 10.75 13.56
CA VAL A 100 -7.19 9.37 13.25
C VAL A 100 -8.68 9.22 13.47
N VAL A 101 -9.39 8.72 12.46
CA VAL A 101 -10.80 8.37 12.54
C VAL A 101 -10.94 6.86 12.50
N THR A 102 -11.31 6.24 13.61
CA THR A 102 -11.64 4.81 13.67
C THR A 102 -13.12 4.59 13.34
N GLY A 103 -13.49 3.36 13.01
CA GLY A 103 -14.88 3.00 12.68
C GLY A 103 -15.00 2.26 11.36
N GLY A 104 -16.24 2.01 10.94
CA GLY A 104 -16.57 1.15 9.81
C GLY A 104 -17.11 1.89 8.59
N ARG A 105 -18.17 1.31 8.02
CA ARG A 105 -18.77 1.83 6.77
C ARG A 105 -19.40 3.21 6.95
N ALA A 106 -20.03 3.48 8.09
CA ALA A 106 -20.67 4.76 8.36
C ALA A 106 -19.66 5.90 8.35
N GLU A 107 -18.55 5.72 9.07
CA GLU A 107 -17.47 6.70 9.15
C GLU A 107 -16.76 6.88 7.80
N ASN A 108 -16.57 5.79 7.03
CA ASN A 108 -16.04 5.89 5.67
C ASN A 108 -16.94 6.74 4.76
N THR A 109 -18.26 6.54 4.84
CA THR A 109 -19.23 7.30 4.05
C THR A 109 -19.22 8.76 4.45
N SER A 110 -19.24 9.05 5.75
CA SER A 110 -19.20 10.42 6.27
C SER A 110 -17.93 11.16 5.84
N LEU A 111 -16.75 10.51 5.95
CA LEU A 111 -15.50 11.12 5.49
C LEU A 111 -15.50 11.43 3.99
N LEU A 112 -16.07 10.56 3.18
CA LEU A 112 -16.11 10.76 1.73
C LEU A 112 -17.14 11.83 1.28
N GLU A 113 -17.98 12.35 2.16
CA GLU A 113 -18.82 13.53 1.91
C GLU A 113 -18.07 14.85 2.20
N GLU A 114 -16.94 14.79 2.93
CA GLU A 114 -16.14 15.96 3.27
C GLU A 114 -15.18 16.34 2.13
N TYR A 115 -14.71 17.59 2.17
CA TYR A 115 -13.71 18.08 1.23
C TYR A 115 -12.29 17.71 1.67
N PHE A 116 -11.51 17.18 0.73
CA PHE A 116 -10.07 16.94 0.87
C PHE A 116 -9.33 17.47 -0.35
N ASP A 117 -8.09 17.88 -0.15
CA ASP A 117 -7.20 18.28 -1.25
C ASP A 117 -6.61 17.06 -1.99
N TYR A 118 -6.58 15.90 -1.33
CA TYR A 118 -6.13 14.64 -1.91
C TYR A 118 -6.66 13.44 -1.14
N ILE A 119 -6.96 12.33 -1.83
CA ILE A 119 -7.35 11.07 -1.20
C ILE A 119 -6.42 9.95 -1.66
N PHE A 120 -5.78 9.27 -0.69
CA PHE A 120 -5.01 8.05 -0.91
C PHE A 120 -5.79 6.86 -0.34
N PHE A 121 -6.22 5.96 -1.20
CA PHE A 121 -7.03 4.82 -0.82
C PHE A 121 -6.33 3.51 -1.20
N THR A 122 -6.26 2.57 -0.26
CA THR A 122 -5.85 1.18 -0.53
C THR A 122 -6.96 0.23 -0.11
N GLY A 123 -7.42 -0.62 -1.05
CA GLY A 123 -8.50 -1.57 -0.75
C GLY A 123 -9.10 -2.26 -1.97
N SER A 124 -10.37 -2.62 -1.89
CA SER A 124 -11.07 -3.30 -2.98
C SER A 124 -11.45 -2.35 -4.12
N GLN A 125 -11.56 -2.89 -5.33
CA GLN A 125 -12.03 -2.13 -6.51
C GLN A 125 -13.42 -1.52 -6.30
N ASN A 126 -14.33 -2.22 -5.59
CA ASN A 126 -15.67 -1.71 -5.37
C ASN A 126 -15.67 -0.45 -4.50
N VAL A 127 -14.90 -0.47 -3.40
CA VAL A 127 -14.74 0.73 -2.56
C VAL A 127 -13.96 1.82 -3.27
N GLY A 128 -12.94 1.46 -4.06
CA GLY A 128 -12.20 2.42 -4.89
C GLY A 128 -13.08 3.18 -5.88
N ARG A 129 -14.06 2.51 -6.49
CA ARG A 129 -15.06 3.19 -7.34
C ARG A 129 -15.92 4.19 -6.56
N GLU A 130 -16.32 3.84 -5.33
CA GLU A 130 -17.06 4.76 -4.47
C GLU A 130 -16.21 5.97 -4.06
N VAL A 131 -14.95 5.74 -3.70
CA VAL A 131 -14.00 6.83 -3.42
C VAL A 131 -13.90 7.78 -4.61
N MET A 132 -13.65 7.25 -5.81
CA MET A 132 -13.54 8.06 -7.04
C MET A 132 -14.84 8.81 -7.34
N LYS A 133 -16.00 8.16 -7.19
CA LYS A 133 -17.30 8.78 -7.41
C LYS A 133 -17.56 9.93 -6.45
N LYS A 134 -17.26 9.76 -5.15
CA LYS A 134 -17.47 10.80 -4.15
C LYS A 134 -16.48 11.96 -4.30
N SER A 135 -15.21 11.67 -4.53
CA SER A 135 -14.19 12.69 -4.74
C SER A 135 -14.46 13.59 -5.96
N SER A 136 -15.17 13.08 -6.97
CA SER A 136 -15.51 13.85 -8.17
C SER A 136 -16.42 15.06 -7.88
N ALA A 137 -17.22 15.03 -6.81
CA ALA A 137 -18.07 16.15 -6.40
C ALA A 137 -17.25 17.39 -6.04
N HIS A 138 -16.02 17.20 -5.55
CA HIS A 138 -15.09 18.26 -5.15
C HIS A 138 -13.91 18.39 -6.11
N LEU A 139 -13.85 17.59 -7.18
CA LEU A 139 -12.70 17.49 -8.09
C LEU A 139 -11.41 17.10 -7.35
N THR A 140 -11.53 16.39 -6.23
CA THR A 140 -10.40 15.92 -5.43
C THR A 140 -9.61 14.86 -6.18
N PRO A 141 -8.30 15.03 -6.40
CA PRO A 141 -7.46 14.00 -6.99
C PRO A 141 -7.33 12.79 -6.05
N VAL A 142 -7.30 11.59 -6.66
CA VAL A 142 -7.23 10.33 -5.90
C VAL A 142 -6.13 9.42 -6.40
N THR A 143 -5.44 8.74 -5.49
CA THR A 143 -4.66 7.53 -5.80
C THR A 143 -5.39 6.32 -5.25
N LEU A 144 -5.58 5.33 -6.10
CA LEU A 144 -6.26 4.08 -5.77
C LEU A 144 -5.27 2.92 -5.88
N GLU A 145 -4.87 2.37 -4.73
CA GLU A 145 -4.10 1.13 -4.63
C GLU A 145 -5.09 -0.02 -4.43
N LEU A 146 -5.20 -0.89 -5.43
CA LEU A 146 -6.25 -1.89 -5.52
C LEU A 146 -5.67 -3.30 -5.54
N GLY A 147 -6.54 -4.32 -5.65
CA GLY A 147 -6.12 -5.70 -5.83
C GLY A 147 -5.45 -5.94 -7.19
N GLY A 148 -4.73 -7.04 -7.29
CA GLY A 148 -4.02 -7.44 -8.49
C GLY A 148 -4.26 -8.89 -8.88
N LYS A 149 -3.90 -9.22 -10.13
CA LYS A 149 -3.83 -10.56 -10.71
C LYS A 149 -2.43 -10.74 -11.31
N SER A 150 -1.42 -10.72 -10.42
CA SER A 150 -0.01 -10.70 -10.83
C SER A 150 0.42 -12.02 -11.46
N PRO A 151 0.80 -12.06 -12.75
CA PRO A 151 1.33 -13.24 -13.39
C PRO A 151 2.73 -13.57 -12.86
N CYS A 152 3.04 -14.86 -12.73
CA CYS A 152 4.38 -15.33 -12.47
C CYS A 152 4.84 -16.24 -13.63
N ILE A 153 5.96 -15.90 -14.26
CA ILE A 153 6.48 -16.63 -15.41
C ILE A 153 7.64 -17.50 -14.96
N VAL A 154 7.55 -18.79 -15.28
CA VAL A 154 8.62 -19.78 -15.05
C VAL A 154 8.97 -20.41 -16.39
N ASP A 155 10.08 -20.00 -16.97
CA ASP A 155 10.56 -20.53 -18.24
C ASP A 155 11.52 -21.74 -18.04
N GLU A 156 12.00 -22.30 -19.14
CA GLU A 156 12.87 -23.48 -19.12
C GLU A 156 14.26 -23.23 -18.51
N SER A 157 14.69 -21.95 -18.45
CA SER A 157 15.99 -21.55 -17.89
C SER A 157 15.95 -21.30 -16.38
N ALA A 158 14.75 -21.35 -15.77
CA ALA A 158 14.57 -21.00 -14.37
C ALA A 158 15.22 -22.02 -13.42
N ASP A 159 15.85 -21.54 -12.33
CA ASP A 159 16.16 -22.40 -11.19
C ASP A 159 14.84 -22.77 -10.47
N LEU A 160 14.34 -23.97 -10.77
CA LEU A 160 13.02 -24.44 -10.31
C LEU A 160 12.90 -24.49 -8.79
N LYS A 161 13.96 -24.85 -8.08
CA LYS A 161 13.98 -24.89 -6.61
C LYS A 161 13.85 -23.50 -6.02
N LEU A 162 14.62 -22.56 -6.54
CA LEU A 162 14.56 -21.16 -6.10
C LEU A 162 13.23 -20.49 -6.48
N ALA A 163 12.75 -20.73 -7.70
CA ALA A 163 11.47 -20.26 -8.19
C ALA A 163 10.32 -20.76 -7.30
N ALA A 164 10.23 -22.06 -7.06
CA ALA A 164 9.22 -22.66 -6.20
C ALA A 164 9.26 -22.10 -4.78
N ARG A 165 10.46 -21.96 -4.19
CA ARG A 165 10.63 -21.38 -2.84
C ARG A 165 10.08 -19.95 -2.76
N ARG A 166 10.41 -19.10 -3.73
CA ARG A 166 9.98 -17.69 -3.76
C ARG A 166 8.49 -17.54 -4.03
N ILE A 167 7.96 -18.35 -4.96
CA ILE A 167 6.54 -18.31 -5.32
C ILE A 167 5.68 -18.80 -4.16
N VAL A 168 6.06 -19.89 -3.51
CA VAL A 168 5.35 -20.43 -2.33
C VAL A 168 5.37 -19.40 -1.20
N PHE A 169 6.52 -18.81 -0.90
CA PHE A 169 6.59 -17.74 0.10
C PHE A 169 5.69 -16.55 -0.27
N GLY A 170 5.82 -16.03 -1.50
CA GLY A 170 5.07 -14.84 -1.94
C GLY A 170 3.56 -15.07 -2.02
N LYS A 171 3.13 -16.29 -2.41
CA LYS A 171 1.71 -16.62 -2.51
C LYS A 171 1.06 -16.88 -1.16
N TYR A 172 1.74 -17.56 -0.25
CA TYR A 172 1.14 -17.98 1.02
C TYR A 172 1.42 -17.02 2.19
N LEU A 173 2.30 -16.04 1.99
CA LEU A 173 2.44 -14.94 2.95
C LEU A 173 1.07 -14.28 3.19
N ASN A 174 0.70 -14.11 4.46
CA ASN A 174 -0.60 -13.57 4.86
C ASN A 174 -1.81 -14.31 4.24
N CYS A 175 -1.71 -15.61 4.06
CA CYS A 175 -2.72 -16.46 3.39
C CYS A 175 -3.07 -16.02 1.95
N GLY A 176 -2.15 -15.38 1.25
CA GLY A 176 -2.36 -14.87 -0.10
C GLY A 176 -3.17 -13.56 -0.17
N GLN A 177 -3.51 -12.97 0.97
CA GLN A 177 -4.26 -11.72 1.09
C GLN A 177 -3.33 -10.51 0.84
N THR A 178 -2.68 -10.51 -0.32
CA THR A 178 -1.65 -9.54 -0.73
C THR A 178 -1.89 -9.11 -2.17
N CYS A 179 -2.00 -7.82 -2.40
CA CYS A 179 -2.28 -7.24 -3.73
C CYS A 179 -1.23 -7.60 -4.79
N VAL A 180 0.03 -7.77 -4.40
CA VAL A 180 1.17 -8.10 -5.26
C VAL A 180 1.57 -9.58 -5.18
N ALA A 181 0.77 -10.45 -4.54
CA ALA A 181 1.07 -11.88 -4.50
C ALA A 181 1.07 -12.50 -5.91
N PRO A 182 1.94 -13.48 -6.20
CA PRO A 182 1.79 -14.30 -7.39
C PRO A 182 0.38 -14.90 -7.44
N ASP A 183 -0.40 -14.58 -8.50
CA ASP A 183 -1.79 -15.03 -8.58
C ASP A 183 -1.91 -16.28 -9.42
N TYR A 184 -1.32 -16.27 -10.61
CA TYR A 184 -1.26 -17.43 -11.49
C TYR A 184 0.14 -17.59 -12.08
N ILE A 185 0.47 -18.84 -12.48
CA ILE A 185 1.79 -19.19 -12.96
C ILE A 185 1.71 -19.63 -14.42
N CYS A 186 2.42 -18.90 -15.28
CA CYS A 186 2.69 -19.31 -16.66
C CYS A 186 4.00 -20.11 -16.65
N CYS A 187 3.89 -21.44 -16.68
CA CYS A 187 5.04 -22.33 -16.64
C CYS A 187 5.31 -22.96 -18.02
N HIS A 188 6.57 -22.94 -18.47
CA HIS A 188 6.95 -23.64 -19.68
C HIS A 188 6.68 -25.15 -19.55
N SER A 189 6.13 -25.77 -20.59
CA SER A 189 5.65 -27.15 -20.56
C SER A 189 6.75 -28.17 -20.21
N SER A 190 7.97 -27.96 -20.68
CA SER A 190 9.11 -28.85 -20.44
C SER A 190 9.55 -28.97 -18.99
N VAL A 191 9.26 -27.94 -18.15
CA VAL A 191 9.68 -27.90 -16.73
C VAL A 191 8.51 -28.00 -15.77
N LYS A 192 7.27 -28.05 -16.26
CA LYS A 192 6.05 -27.99 -15.46
C LYS A 192 6.02 -29.06 -14.34
N ASP A 193 6.26 -30.30 -14.66
CA ASP A 193 6.12 -31.41 -13.69
C ASP A 193 7.21 -31.33 -12.61
N ALA A 194 8.45 -31.04 -13.00
CA ALA A 194 9.56 -30.80 -12.08
C ALA A 194 9.30 -29.59 -11.17
N PHE A 195 8.79 -28.51 -11.74
CA PHE A 195 8.40 -27.33 -10.98
C PHE A 195 7.29 -27.61 -9.96
N LEU A 196 6.23 -28.36 -10.36
CA LEU A 196 5.14 -28.74 -9.45
C LEU A 196 5.62 -29.61 -8.30
N ALA A 197 6.57 -30.53 -8.56
CA ALA A 197 7.19 -31.33 -7.51
C ALA A 197 7.94 -30.47 -6.49
N GLU A 198 8.72 -29.51 -6.95
CA GLU A 198 9.40 -28.54 -6.06
C GLU A 198 8.41 -27.63 -5.31
N VAL A 199 7.33 -27.17 -5.94
CA VAL A 199 6.28 -26.37 -5.24
C VAL A 199 5.67 -27.17 -4.08
N LYS A 200 5.25 -28.41 -4.30
CA LYS A 200 4.72 -29.30 -3.24
C LYS A 200 5.71 -29.44 -2.08
N LYS A 201 6.97 -29.74 -2.41
CA LYS A 201 8.05 -29.82 -1.42
C LYS A 201 8.24 -28.53 -0.63
N GLN A 202 8.21 -27.37 -1.29
CA GLN A 202 8.35 -26.09 -0.62
C GLN A 202 7.16 -25.77 0.28
N ILE A 203 5.94 -26.17 -0.08
CA ILE A 203 4.76 -26.01 0.78
C ILE A 203 4.96 -26.81 2.08
N SER A 204 5.30 -28.10 1.99
CA SER A 204 5.56 -28.93 3.18
C SER A 204 6.71 -28.39 4.04
N LEU A 205 7.80 -27.89 3.40
CA LEU A 205 8.94 -27.32 4.12
C LEU A 205 8.61 -26.02 4.86
N GLN A 206 7.78 -25.15 4.29
CA GLN A 206 7.49 -23.83 4.87
C GLN A 206 6.32 -23.85 5.85
N PHE A 207 5.33 -24.72 5.66
CA PHE A 207 4.08 -24.72 6.41
C PHE A 207 3.78 -26.05 7.13
N GLY A 208 4.60 -27.09 6.92
CA GLY A 208 4.39 -28.43 7.48
C GLY A 208 3.33 -29.23 6.74
N GLU A 209 3.07 -30.44 7.24
CA GLU A 209 2.10 -31.37 6.62
C GLU A 209 0.64 -30.96 6.88
N GLN A 210 0.39 -30.15 7.89
CA GLN A 210 -0.94 -29.65 8.25
C GLN A 210 -0.92 -28.12 8.43
N PRO A 211 -0.87 -27.34 7.33
CA PRO A 211 -0.75 -25.89 7.39
C PRO A 211 -1.85 -25.20 8.20
N LEU A 212 -3.08 -25.74 8.16
CA LEU A 212 -4.25 -25.13 8.84
C LEU A 212 -4.15 -25.17 10.37
N SER A 213 -3.38 -26.10 10.93
CA SER A 213 -3.12 -26.19 12.37
C SER A 213 -1.83 -25.48 12.80
N SER A 214 -1.03 -25.00 11.86
CA SER A 214 0.21 -24.28 12.12
C SER A 214 -0.06 -22.89 12.68
N SER A 215 0.65 -22.52 13.75
CA SER A 215 0.66 -21.15 14.28
C SER A 215 1.34 -20.13 13.34
N ASN A 216 2.16 -20.64 12.39
CA ASN A 216 2.90 -19.82 11.42
C ASN A 216 2.10 -19.51 10.16
N TYR A 217 0.92 -20.13 9.98
CA TYR A 217 0.03 -19.85 8.86
C TYR A 217 -1.20 -19.09 9.35
N GLY A 218 -1.42 -17.92 8.80
CA GLY A 218 -2.52 -17.04 9.20
C GLY A 218 -3.90 -17.60 8.87
N LYS A 219 -4.91 -16.75 9.02
CA LYS A 219 -6.31 -17.04 8.68
C LYS A 219 -6.82 -16.04 7.66
N ILE A 220 -7.82 -16.44 6.88
CA ILE A 220 -8.61 -15.50 6.08
C ILE A 220 -9.37 -14.59 7.04
N ILE A 221 -9.43 -13.29 6.73
CA ILE A 221 -9.91 -12.25 7.65
C ILE A 221 -11.41 -12.36 7.95
N ASN A 222 -12.18 -12.85 7.00
CA ASN A 222 -13.63 -13.06 7.11
C ASN A 222 -14.08 -14.21 6.21
N GLU A 223 -15.34 -14.63 6.33
CA GLU A 223 -15.99 -15.63 5.47
C GLU A 223 -16.29 -15.10 4.07
#